data_4438ad96021578a9053280bff56d6de2
#
_entry.id   4438ad96021578a9053280bff56d6de2
#
_cell.length_a   1.000
_cell.length_b   1.000
_cell.length_c   1.000
_cell.angle_alpha   90.00
_cell.angle_beta   90.00
_cell.angle_gamma   90.00
#
_symmetry.space_group_name_H-M   'P 1'
#
loop_
_entity.id
_entity.type
_entity.pdbx_description
1 polymer ?
#
loop_
_entity_poly.entity_id
_entity_poly.type
_entity_poly.pdbx_seq_one_letter_code
_entity_poly.pdbx_strand_id
1 'polypeptide(L)'
;MALETTVEQVDARVPLTVIALVGELDASNFEALIETARQHYEAGTRSLLLDLTDLTFMASSGLVALHSIVRIMHGEAPPDPEAGWSALHATAGAGSQREVQLCAPQPAVERVLARTGLDRLFVVHPDRSSAIAAI
;
A
#
# COMPACT_ATOMS: atom_id res chain seq x y z
N MET A 1 5.28 -8.91 16.31
CA MET A 1 4.28 -9.58 15.49
C MET A 1 4.86 -9.77 14.10
N ALA A 2 4.52 -10.84 13.43
CA ALA A 2 5.14 -11.16 12.16
C ALA A 2 4.30 -10.65 10.99
N LEU A 3 4.96 -10.12 9.99
CA LEU A 3 4.38 -9.84 8.69
C LEU A 3 5.14 -10.65 7.66
N GLU A 4 4.43 -11.42 6.88
CA GLU A 4 5.00 -12.12 5.74
C GLU A 4 4.51 -11.44 4.46
N THR A 5 5.40 -11.34 3.49
CA THR A 5 5.06 -10.78 2.18
C THR A 5 5.34 -11.81 1.11
N THR A 6 4.40 -11.95 0.19
CA THR A 6 4.57 -12.77 -1.01
C THR A 6 4.49 -11.85 -2.21
N VAL A 7 5.45 -11.95 -3.12
CA VAL A 7 5.57 -11.05 -4.26
C VAL A 7 5.35 -11.81 -5.55
N GLU A 8 4.50 -11.27 -6.43
CA GLU A 8 4.22 -11.85 -7.74
C GLU A 8 4.31 -10.76 -8.80
N GLN A 9 5.01 -11.06 -9.90
CA GLN A 9 5.07 -10.17 -11.06
C GLN A 9 3.97 -10.54 -12.04
N VAL A 10 3.21 -9.54 -12.49
CA VAL A 10 2.08 -9.75 -13.40
C VAL A 10 2.25 -8.87 -14.62
N ASP A 11 2.04 -9.44 -15.81
CA ASP A 11 1.99 -8.70 -17.05
C ASP A 11 0.63 -8.00 -17.17
N ALA A 12 0.66 -6.68 -17.08
CA ALA A 12 -0.51 -5.82 -17.25
C ALA A 12 -0.13 -4.71 -18.24
N ARG A 13 -0.94 -3.65 -18.34
CA ARG A 13 -0.62 -2.51 -19.21
C ARG A 13 0.70 -1.87 -18.87
N VAL A 14 1.07 -1.91 -17.60
CA VAL A 14 2.37 -1.46 -17.08
C VAL A 14 2.93 -2.58 -16.22
N PRO A 15 4.24 -2.58 -15.95
CA PRO A 15 4.81 -3.59 -15.05
C PRO A 15 4.15 -3.53 -13.67
N LEU A 16 3.43 -4.59 -13.33
CA LEU A 16 2.68 -4.71 -12.08
C LEU A 16 3.34 -5.69 -11.13
N THR A 17 3.50 -5.30 -9.88
CA THR A 17 3.92 -6.18 -8.79
C THR A 17 2.78 -6.31 -7.80
N VAL A 18 2.41 -7.53 -7.47
CA VAL A 18 1.44 -7.82 -6.41
C VAL A 18 2.21 -8.21 -5.16
N ILE A 19 1.95 -7.52 -4.06
CA ILE A 19 2.51 -7.86 -2.75
C ILE A 19 1.36 -8.30 -1.85
N ALA A 20 1.30 -9.58 -1.52
CA ALA A 20 0.33 -10.10 -0.58
C ALA A 20 0.89 -9.97 0.83
N LEU A 21 0.11 -9.35 1.72
CA LEU A 21 0.48 -9.15 3.12
C LEU A 21 -0.24 -10.17 3.99
N VAL A 22 0.54 -10.92 4.78
CA VAL A 22 -0.01 -11.95 5.68
C VAL A 22 0.42 -11.63 7.10
N GLY A 23 -0.54 -11.47 8.00
CA GLY A 23 -0.28 -11.22 9.41
C GLY A 23 -0.70 -9.84 9.87
N GLU A 24 0.19 -9.10 10.49
CA GLU A 24 -0.09 -7.79 11.07
C GLU A 24 0.94 -6.75 10.64
N LEU A 25 0.47 -5.61 10.20
CA LEU A 25 1.32 -4.49 9.80
C LEU A 25 1.39 -3.49 10.95
N ASP A 26 2.57 -3.35 11.56
CA ASP A 26 2.77 -2.53 12.74
C ASP A 26 4.17 -1.86 12.75
N ALA A 27 4.51 -1.23 13.87
CA ALA A 27 5.76 -0.48 13.99
C ALA A 27 7.01 -1.36 13.86
N SER A 28 6.90 -2.67 14.07
CA SER A 28 8.05 -3.58 13.96
C SER A 28 8.41 -3.95 12.53
N ASN A 29 7.50 -3.74 11.57
CA ASN A 29 7.69 -4.25 10.21
C ASN A 29 7.33 -3.26 9.09
N PHE A 30 6.77 -2.09 9.41
CA PHE A 30 6.33 -1.15 8.37
C PHE A 30 7.48 -0.64 7.50
N GLU A 31 8.67 -0.48 8.05
CA GLU A 31 9.84 -0.03 7.29
C GLU A 31 10.30 -1.09 6.29
N ALA A 32 10.20 -2.36 6.64
CA ALA A 32 10.54 -3.46 5.73
C ALA A 32 9.59 -3.49 4.52
N LEU A 33 8.32 -3.19 4.71
CA LEU A 33 7.36 -3.09 3.61
C LEU A 33 7.70 -1.93 2.68
N ILE A 34 8.05 -0.77 3.23
CA ILE A 34 8.47 0.38 2.44
C ILE A 34 9.69 0.03 1.58
N GLU A 35 10.67 -0.64 2.18
CA GLU A 35 11.89 -1.04 1.48
C GLU A 35 11.61 -2.03 0.36
N THR A 36 10.69 -2.98 0.59
CA THR A 36 10.28 -3.92 -0.46
C THR A 36 9.68 -3.18 -1.65
N ALA A 37 8.80 -2.22 -1.42
CA ALA A 37 8.22 -1.41 -2.48
C ALA A 37 9.28 -0.62 -3.24
N ARG A 38 10.23 -0.03 -2.52
CA ARG A 38 11.31 0.75 -3.11
C ARG A 38 12.17 -0.12 -4.03
N GLN A 39 12.53 -1.32 -3.59
CA GLN A 39 13.33 -2.25 -4.39
C GLN A 39 12.63 -2.62 -5.69
N HIS A 40 11.33 -2.89 -5.64
CA HIS A 40 10.56 -3.23 -6.84
C HIS A 40 10.42 -2.04 -7.78
N TYR A 41 10.23 -0.84 -7.25
CA TYR A 41 10.20 0.36 -8.08
C TYR A 41 11.53 0.57 -8.80
N GLU A 42 12.65 0.42 -8.12
CA GLU A 42 13.99 0.54 -8.72
C GLU A 42 14.23 -0.54 -9.77
N ALA A 43 13.61 -1.70 -9.63
CA ALA A 43 13.71 -2.79 -10.59
C ALA A 43 12.79 -2.63 -11.81
N GLY A 44 11.95 -1.61 -11.84
CA GLY A 44 11.12 -1.29 -13.00
C GLY A 44 9.61 -1.36 -12.78
N THR A 45 9.14 -1.78 -11.60
CA THR A 45 7.71 -1.80 -11.27
C THR A 45 7.14 -0.38 -11.32
N ARG A 46 6.00 -0.22 -11.98
CA ARG A 46 5.32 1.08 -12.09
C ARG A 46 3.89 1.05 -11.59
N SER A 47 3.38 -0.12 -11.26
CA SER A 47 2.09 -0.27 -10.58
C SER A 47 2.25 -1.30 -9.48
N LEU A 48 1.63 -1.04 -8.33
CA LEU A 48 1.73 -1.89 -7.15
C LEU A 48 0.33 -2.21 -6.64
N LEU A 49 0.06 -3.49 -6.46
CA LEU A 49 -1.17 -3.97 -5.85
C LEU A 49 -0.84 -4.61 -4.50
N LEU A 50 -1.41 -4.07 -3.44
CA LEU A 50 -1.28 -4.64 -2.10
C LEU A 50 -2.50 -5.50 -1.84
N ASP A 51 -2.29 -6.81 -1.75
CA ASP A 51 -3.36 -7.77 -1.46
C ASP A 51 -3.47 -7.93 0.05
N LEU A 52 -4.60 -7.51 0.60
CA LEU A 52 -4.83 -7.44 2.05
C LEU A 52 -5.69 -8.61 2.55
N THR A 53 -5.92 -9.64 1.72
CA THR A 53 -6.78 -10.77 2.06
C THR A 53 -6.44 -11.39 3.42
N ASP A 54 -5.16 -11.58 3.69
CA ASP A 54 -4.67 -12.24 4.91
C ASP A 54 -4.04 -11.26 5.91
N LEU A 55 -4.23 -9.96 5.73
CA LEU A 55 -3.80 -8.97 6.69
C LEU A 55 -4.88 -8.79 7.76
N THR A 56 -4.57 -9.18 8.99
CA THR A 56 -5.55 -9.22 10.08
C THR A 56 -5.58 -7.94 10.91
N PHE A 57 -4.52 -7.11 10.83
CA PHE A 57 -4.41 -5.91 11.63
C PHE A 57 -3.50 -4.90 10.96
N MET A 58 -3.84 -3.62 11.08
CA MET A 58 -3.01 -2.51 10.62
C MET A 58 -2.96 -1.43 11.69
N ALA A 59 -1.76 -1.17 12.22
CA ALA A 59 -1.53 -0.07 13.15
C ALA A 59 -1.35 1.25 12.39
N SER A 60 -1.28 2.37 13.09
CA SER A 60 -1.06 3.68 12.47
C SER A 60 0.24 3.77 11.70
N SER A 61 1.28 3.04 12.10
CA SER A 61 2.53 2.93 11.32
C SER A 61 2.31 2.31 9.95
N GLY A 62 1.29 1.43 9.80
CA GLY A 62 0.91 0.91 8.49
C GLY A 62 0.40 2.00 7.56
N LEU A 63 -0.26 3.01 8.09
CA LEU A 63 -0.72 4.15 7.30
C LEU A 63 0.46 4.97 6.79
N VAL A 64 1.49 5.13 7.61
CA VAL A 64 2.74 5.78 7.20
C VAL A 64 3.40 4.98 6.08
N ALA A 65 3.39 3.65 6.18
CA ALA A 65 3.92 2.79 5.12
C ALA A 65 3.19 3.00 3.79
N LEU A 66 1.86 3.02 3.81
CA LEU A 66 1.06 3.24 2.60
C LEU A 66 1.37 4.60 1.97
N HIS A 67 1.46 5.65 2.79
CA HIS A 67 1.81 6.98 2.31
C HIS A 67 3.21 7.01 1.68
N SER A 68 4.18 6.39 2.33
CA SER A 68 5.55 6.31 1.82
C SER A 68 5.63 5.56 0.50
N ILE A 69 4.88 4.47 0.38
CA ILE A 69 4.81 3.67 -0.85
C ILE A 69 4.24 4.50 -2.01
N VAL A 70 3.19 5.28 -1.74
CA VAL A 70 2.63 6.19 -2.76
C VAL A 70 3.70 7.15 -3.28
N ARG A 71 4.45 7.77 -2.38
CA ARG A 71 5.49 8.72 -2.79
C ARG A 71 6.61 8.04 -3.59
N ILE A 72 7.01 6.84 -3.19
CA ILE A 72 8.00 6.06 -3.93
C ILE A 72 7.50 5.77 -5.35
N MET A 73 6.24 5.33 -5.47
CA MET A 73 5.67 4.99 -6.78
C MET A 73 5.47 6.22 -7.68
N HIS A 74 5.45 7.42 -7.10
CA HIS A 74 5.46 8.68 -7.85
C HIS A 74 6.88 9.18 -8.16
N GLY A 75 7.91 8.44 -7.78
CA GLY A 75 9.29 8.86 -7.98
C GLY A 75 9.80 9.88 -6.98
N GLU A 76 9.11 10.06 -5.86
CA GLU A 76 9.47 11.01 -4.82
C GLU A 76 10.18 10.30 -3.66
N ALA A 77 10.97 11.06 -2.89
CA ALA A 77 11.56 10.54 -1.67
C ALA A 77 10.46 10.23 -0.64
N PRO A 78 10.60 9.14 0.15
CA PRO A 78 9.65 8.87 1.21
C PRO A 78 9.63 10.01 2.23
N PRO A 79 8.47 10.36 2.81
CA PRO A 79 8.40 11.38 3.84
C PRO A 79 9.09 10.92 5.12
N ASP A 80 9.49 11.87 5.95
CA ASP A 80 9.99 11.56 7.28
C ASP A 80 8.86 10.88 8.07
N PRO A 81 9.10 9.68 8.63
CA PRO A 81 8.09 9.01 9.46
C PRO A 81 7.62 9.86 10.65
N GLU A 82 8.46 10.75 11.14
CA GLU A 82 8.10 11.65 12.24
C GLU A 82 7.10 12.74 11.81
N ALA A 83 6.99 13.03 10.52
CA ALA A 83 5.99 13.96 10.01
C ALA A 83 4.57 13.40 10.13
N GLY A 84 4.40 12.08 10.17
CA GLY A 84 3.16 11.40 10.50
C GLY A 84 1.94 11.90 9.75
N TRP A 85 0.94 12.32 10.52
CA TRP A 85 -0.37 12.70 10.00
C TRP A 85 -0.36 13.91 9.07
N SER A 86 0.56 14.85 9.28
CA SER A 86 0.66 16.02 8.40
C SER A 86 1.02 15.62 6.97
N ALA A 87 1.93 14.67 6.82
CA ALA A 87 2.30 14.15 5.51
C ALA A 87 1.16 13.37 4.86
N LEU A 88 0.40 12.59 5.65
CA LEU A 88 -0.77 11.87 5.15
C LEU A 88 -1.85 12.82 4.64
N HIS A 89 -2.13 13.87 5.38
CA HIS A 89 -3.11 14.89 4.96
C HIS A 89 -2.70 15.59 3.68
N ALA A 90 -1.43 15.90 3.53
CA ALA A 90 -0.91 16.52 2.30
C ALA A 90 -1.09 15.58 1.10
N THR A 91 -0.84 14.29 1.27
CA THR A 91 -1.03 13.29 0.21
C THR A 91 -2.51 13.14 -0.14
N ALA A 92 -3.39 13.13 0.86
CA ALA A 92 -4.84 13.00 0.64
C ALA A 92 -5.39 14.12 -0.23
N GLY A 93 -4.78 15.32 -0.20
CA GLY A 93 -5.15 16.43 -1.06
C GLY A 93 -4.68 16.33 -2.49
N ALA A 94 -3.83 15.36 -2.83
CA ALA A 94 -3.20 15.24 -4.14
C ALA A 94 -4.01 14.43 -5.16
N GLY A 95 -5.18 13.88 -4.79
CA GLY A 95 -6.03 13.10 -5.69
C GLY A 95 -5.81 11.59 -5.59
N SER A 96 -6.45 10.84 -6.47
CA SER A 96 -6.40 9.37 -6.44
C SER A 96 -5.04 8.82 -6.86
N GLN A 97 -4.66 7.69 -6.25
CA GLN A 97 -3.37 7.05 -6.44
C GLN A 97 -3.53 5.79 -7.28
N ARG A 98 -3.36 5.92 -8.59
CA ARG A 98 -3.51 4.78 -9.51
C ARG A 98 -2.32 3.84 -9.51
N GLU A 99 -1.16 4.33 -9.12
CA GLU A 99 0.07 3.55 -9.07
C GLU A 99 0.09 2.56 -7.90
N VAL A 100 -0.73 2.81 -6.88
CA VAL A 100 -0.87 1.93 -5.72
C VAL A 100 -2.35 1.64 -5.51
N GLN A 101 -2.71 0.37 -5.57
CA GLN A 101 -4.08 -0.08 -5.37
C GLN A 101 -4.13 -1.13 -4.28
N LEU A 102 -5.28 -1.28 -3.65
CA LEU A 102 -5.49 -2.23 -2.57
C LEU A 102 -6.60 -3.19 -2.97
N CYS A 103 -6.55 -4.42 -2.47
CA CYS A 103 -7.66 -5.36 -2.68
C CYS A 103 -7.93 -6.19 -1.43
N ALA A 104 -9.19 -6.60 -1.30
CA ALA A 104 -9.70 -7.54 -0.31
C ALA A 104 -9.35 -7.21 1.14
N PRO A 105 -9.48 -5.95 1.62
CA PRO A 105 -9.19 -5.65 3.02
C PRO A 105 -10.18 -6.35 3.95
N GLN A 106 -9.69 -6.92 5.05
CA GLN A 106 -10.54 -7.45 6.10
C GLN A 106 -11.25 -6.32 6.86
N PRO A 107 -12.38 -6.61 7.54
CA PRO A 107 -13.15 -5.56 8.22
C PRO A 107 -12.35 -4.69 9.19
N ALA A 108 -11.40 -5.26 9.91
CA ALA A 108 -10.55 -4.50 10.83
C ALA A 108 -9.67 -3.50 10.09
N VAL A 109 -9.14 -3.88 8.93
CA VAL A 109 -8.31 -3.03 8.08
C VAL A 109 -9.18 -1.97 7.39
N GLU A 110 -10.35 -2.36 6.86
CA GLU A 110 -11.30 -1.41 6.28
C GLU A 110 -11.66 -0.28 7.23
N ARG A 111 -11.88 -0.62 8.51
CA ARG A 111 -12.22 0.37 9.52
C ARG A 111 -11.10 1.39 9.72
N VAL A 112 -9.85 0.95 9.72
CA VAL A 112 -8.71 1.84 9.84
C VAL A 112 -8.61 2.75 8.62
N LEU A 113 -8.78 2.21 7.42
CA LEU A 113 -8.75 2.98 6.19
C LEU A 113 -9.89 4.01 6.14
N ALA A 114 -11.09 3.62 6.53
CA ALA A 114 -12.25 4.50 6.53
C ALA A 114 -12.11 5.63 7.57
N ARG A 115 -11.64 5.29 8.77
CA ARG A 115 -11.47 6.25 9.86
C ARG A 115 -10.47 7.35 9.51
N THR A 116 -9.45 7.00 8.74
CA THR A 116 -8.38 7.93 8.38
C THR A 116 -8.61 8.61 7.03
N GLY A 117 -9.65 8.20 6.29
CA GLY A 117 -9.93 8.73 4.96
C GLY A 117 -9.08 8.12 3.84
N LEU A 118 -8.21 7.19 4.14
CA LEU A 118 -7.33 6.56 3.13
C LEU A 118 -8.11 5.69 2.14
N ASP A 119 -9.29 5.21 2.51
CA ASP A 119 -10.16 4.48 1.60
C ASP A 119 -10.63 5.35 0.42
N ARG A 120 -10.56 6.67 0.55
CA ARG A 120 -10.86 7.61 -0.53
C ARG A 120 -9.63 7.95 -1.37
N LEU A 121 -8.45 7.79 -0.79
CA LEU A 121 -7.19 8.06 -1.47
C LEU A 121 -6.80 6.91 -2.41
N PHE A 122 -7.00 5.67 -1.95
CA PHE A 122 -6.67 4.48 -2.71
C PHE A 122 -7.89 3.92 -3.44
N VAL A 123 -7.65 3.31 -4.60
CA VAL A 123 -8.66 2.47 -5.23
C VAL A 123 -8.64 1.12 -4.51
N VAL A 124 -9.77 0.73 -3.94
CA VAL A 124 -9.89 -0.50 -3.17
C VAL A 124 -10.82 -1.44 -3.92
N HIS A 125 -10.30 -2.60 -4.29
CA HIS A 125 -11.05 -3.61 -5.04
C HIS A 125 -11.49 -4.75 -4.12
N PRO A 126 -12.61 -5.45 -4.45
CA PRO A 126 -13.09 -6.56 -3.62
C PRO A 126 -12.17 -7.78 -3.64
N ASP A 127 -11.42 -7.97 -4.71
CA ASP A 127 -10.52 -9.11 -4.87
C ASP A 127 -9.37 -8.80 -5.83
N ARG A 128 -8.40 -9.72 -5.87
CA ARG A 128 -7.21 -9.55 -6.70
C ARG A 128 -7.55 -9.51 -8.20
N SER A 129 -8.45 -10.37 -8.65
CA SER A 129 -8.82 -10.44 -10.07
C SER A 129 -9.43 -9.14 -10.57
N SER A 130 -10.34 -8.55 -9.79
CA SER A 130 -10.94 -7.25 -10.12
C SER A 130 -9.89 -6.14 -10.16
N ALA A 131 -8.95 -6.16 -9.23
CA ALA A 131 -7.88 -5.17 -9.18
C ALA A 131 -6.98 -5.26 -10.42
N ILE A 132 -6.54 -6.45 -10.77
CA ILE A 132 -5.67 -6.66 -11.94
C ILE A 132 -6.38 -6.25 -13.23
N ALA A 133 -7.66 -6.56 -13.35
CA ALA A 133 -8.44 -6.21 -14.54
C ALA A 133 -8.60 -4.69 -14.70
N ALA A 134 -8.52 -3.93 -13.61
CA ALA A 134 -8.65 -2.47 -13.62
C ALA A 134 -7.34 -1.74 -13.91
N ILE A 135 -6.22 -2.43 -13.85
CA ILE A 135 -4.88 -1.86 -14.11
C ILE A 135 -4.48 -1.98 -15.62
#